data_92c6082331c85edb109d894ae791e620
#
_entry.id   92c6082331c85edb109d894ae791e620
#
_cell.length_a   1.000
_cell.length_b   1.000
_cell.length_c   1.000
_cell.angle_alpha   90.00
_cell.angle_beta   90.00
_cell.angle_gamma   90.00
#
_symmetry.space_group_name_H-M   'P 1'
#
loop_
_entity.id
_entity.type
_entity.pdbx_description
1 polymer ?
#
loop_
_entity_poly.entity_id
_entity_poly.type
_entity_poly.pdbx_seq_one_letter_code
_entity_poly.pdbx_strand_id
1 'polypeptide(L)'
;MPAAPPVVRAAVPADAEPVAAIFAHYVATSVATFEEVAPTAADWRQRLGELAARNLPFLVAEDGVAGGGVAGGGGSVCGFAYASPWRPKSAYRHTVEDTVYLSPGCTGRGIGSALLGTLLAGCAAAGARQVIAVIADTGSDASAALHRRFGFTQAGLLSGVGRKHGRWIDTLLMQKELESGGPTR
;
A
#
# COMPACT_ATOMS: atom_id res chain seq x y z
N MET A 1 -14.78 -17.34 17.98
CA MET A 1 -13.85 -16.36 18.58
C MET A 1 -13.56 -15.30 17.52
N PRO A 2 -13.71 -14.00 17.78
CA PRO A 2 -13.25 -13.00 16.83
C PRO A 2 -11.74 -13.15 16.62
N ALA A 3 -11.29 -13.05 15.36
CA ALA A 3 -9.87 -13.09 15.04
C ALA A 3 -9.15 -11.93 15.76
N ALA A 4 -7.96 -12.18 16.28
CA ALA A 4 -7.14 -11.12 16.85
C ALA A 4 -6.91 -10.00 15.81
N PRO A 5 -6.86 -8.72 16.24
CA PRO A 5 -6.63 -7.63 15.30
C PRO A 5 -5.27 -7.81 14.62
N PRO A 6 -5.14 -7.42 13.33
CA PRO A 6 -3.88 -7.51 12.61
C PRO A 6 -2.82 -6.62 13.27
N VAL A 7 -1.59 -7.12 13.35
CA VAL A 7 -0.45 -6.34 13.83
C VAL A 7 0.19 -5.66 12.63
N VAL A 8 0.19 -4.32 12.60
CA VAL A 8 0.85 -3.53 11.55
C VAL A 8 2.15 -2.96 12.14
N ARG A 9 3.26 -3.18 11.43
CA ARG A 9 4.59 -2.69 11.83
C ARG A 9 5.39 -2.17 10.63
N ALA A 10 6.46 -1.44 10.91
CA ALA A 10 7.42 -1.09 9.87
C ALA A 10 8.02 -2.36 9.24
N ALA A 11 8.21 -2.33 7.92
CA ALA A 11 8.86 -3.41 7.21
C ALA A 11 10.36 -3.41 7.49
N VAL A 12 10.94 -4.61 7.55
CA VAL A 12 12.38 -4.83 7.68
C VAL A 12 12.88 -5.60 6.45
N PRO A 13 14.21 -5.63 6.16
CA PRO A 13 14.73 -6.33 4.97
C PRO A 13 14.33 -7.80 4.85
N ALA A 14 14.04 -8.48 5.97
CA ALA A 14 13.57 -9.86 5.98
C ALA A 14 12.15 -10.02 5.41
N ASP A 15 11.33 -8.95 5.41
CA ASP A 15 9.97 -8.98 4.86
C ASP A 15 9.95 -8.95 3.32
N ALA A 16 11.08 -8.70 2.67
CA ALA A 16 11.13 -8.58 1.21
C ALA A 16 10.68 -9.86 0.48
N GLU A 17 10.96 -11.04 1.04
CA GLU A 17 10.51 -12.31 0.46
C GLU A 17 8.97 -12.45 0.47
N PRO A 18 8.28 -12.33 1.62
CA PRO A 18 6.83 -12.41 1.62
C PRO A 18 6.16 -11.26 0.85
N VAL A 19 6.72 -10.04 0.85
CA VAL A 19 6.23 -8.92 0.04
C VAL A 19 6.31 -9.25 -1.45
N ALA A 20 7.47 -9.78 -1.92
CA ALA A 20 7.66 -10.20 -3.30
C ALA A 20 6.64 -11.28 -3.69
N ALA A 21 6.40 -12.27 -2.83
CA ALA A 21 5.46 -13.35 -3.09
C ALA A 21 4.01 -12.84 -3.22
N ILE A 22 3.58 -11.93 -2.34
CA ILE A 22 2.25 -11.30 -2.41
C ILE A 22 2.11 -10.52 -3.72
N PHE A 23 3.09 -9.69 -4.06
CA PHE A 23 3.01 -8.86 -5.26
C PHE A 23 3.07 -9.68 -6.55
N ALA A 24 3.92 -10.72 -6.60
CA ALA A 24 4.04 -11.63 -7.74
C ALA A 24 2.70 -12.32 -8.08
N HIS A 25 1.89 -12.65 -7.06
CA HIS A 25 0.55 -13.16 -7.28
C HIS A 25 -0.29 -12.18 -8.13
N TYR A 26 -0.30 -10.90 -7.79
CA TYR A 26 -1.08 -9.89 -8.54
C TYR A 26 -0.49 -9.60 -9.92
N VAL A 27 0.84 -9.67 -10.07
CA VAL A 27 1.48 -9.55 -11.39
C VAL A 27 0.99 -10.65 -12.32
N ALA A 28 0.93 -11.89 -11.83
CA ALA A 28 0.56 -13.05 -12.64
C ALA A 28 -0.94 -13.17 -12.91
N THR A 29 -1.79 -12.79 -11.95
CA THR A 29 -3.23 -13.18 -11.95
C THR A 29 -4.20 -12.00 -12.05
N SER A 30 -3.71 -10.76 -11.96
CA SER A 30 -4.59 -9.59 -11.82
C SER A 30 -4.12 -8.40 -12.65
N VAL A 31 -5.04 -7.50 -12.94
CA VAL A 31 -4.76 -6.18 -13.50
C VAL A 31 -4.63 -5.10 -12.42
N ALA A 32 -4.67 -5.46 -11.15
CA ALA A 32 -4.51 -4.53 -10.02
C ALA A 32 -3.12 -3.86 -9.99
N THR A 33 -2.15 -4.40 -10.68
CA THR A 33 -0.88 -3.76 -11.00
C THR A 33 -0.60 -3.86 -12.49
N PHE A 34 0.04 -2.82 -13.06
CA PHE A 34 0.47 -2.81 -14.46
C PHE A 34 1.89 -3.36 -14.65
N GLU A 35 2.53 -3.82 -13.58
CA GLU A 35 3.77 -4.60 -13.72
C GLU A 35 3.49 -5.92 -14.45
N GLU A 36 4.32 -6.23 -15.42
CA GLU A 36 4.26 -7.47 -16.21
C GLU A 36 5.33 -8.48 -15.77
N VAL A 37 6.38 -8.00 -15.11
CA VAL A 37 7.44 -8.80 -14.50
C VAL A 37 7.47 -8.53 -13.00
N ALA A 38 7.35 -9.59 -12.20
CA ALA A 38 7.34 -9.43 -10.76
C ALA A 38 8.73 -9.02 -10.24
N PRO A 39 8.81 -7.91 -9.46
CA PRO A 39 10.05 -7.53 -8.78
C PRO A 39 10.52 -8.65 -7.83
N THR A 40 11.83 -8.85 -7.79
CA THR A 40 12.47 -9.82 -6.91
C THR A 40 12.51 -9.32 -5.46
N ALA A 41 12.81 -10.21 -4.52
CA ALA A 41 13.05 -9.80 -3.13
C ALA A 41 14.24 -8.82 -3.00
N ALA A 42 15.22 -8.88 -3.90
CA ALA A 42 16.32 -7.92 -3.94
C ALA A 42 15.82 -6.52 -4.34
N ASP A 43 14.94 -6.43 -5.34
CA ASP A 43 14.32 -5.15 -5.75
C ASP A 43 13.47 -4.56 -4.62
N TRP A 44 12.75 -5.41 -3.88
CA TRP A 44 11.97 -4.96 -2.72
C TRP A 44 12.84 -4.47 -1.57
N ARG A 45 14.00 -5.12 -1.28
CA ARG A 45 14.97 -4.62 -0.29
C ARG A 45 15.54 -3.27 -0.70
N GLN A 46 15.87 -3.10 -1.99
CA GLN A 46 16.34 -1.82 -2.51
C GLN A 46 15.27 -0.74 -2.32
N ARG A 47 14.03 -1.00 -2.75
CA ARG A 47 12.90 -0.05 -2.59
C ARG A 47 12.67 0.33 -1.14
N LEU A 48 12.72 -0.64 -0.22
CA LEU A 48 12.61 -0.38 1.21
C LEU A 48 13.69 0.60 1.70
N GLY A 49 14.94 0.41 1.30
CA GLY A 49 16.04 1.32 1.62
C GLY A 49 15.87 2.71 1.03
N GLU A 50 15.40 2.81 -0.22
CA GLU A 50 15.14 4.09 -0.90
C GLU A 50 14.03 4.89 -0.23
N LEU A 51 12.95 4.22 0.21
CA LEU A 51 11.84 4.86 0.90
C LEU A 51 12.23 5.27 2.32
N ALA A 52 12.99 4.44 3.04
CA ALA A 52 13.53 4.76 4.35
C ALA A 52 14.45 5.99 4.31
N ALA A 53 15.30 6.11 3.29
CA ALA A 53 16.16 7.30 3.10
C ALA A 53 15.36 8.59 2.85
N ARG A 54 14.09 8.48 2.50
CA ARG A 54 13.13 9.60 2.30
C ARG A 54 12.18 9.79 3.48
N ASN A 55 12.34 9.04 4.57
CA ASN A 55 11.40 8.96 5.69
C ASN A 55 9.97 8.56 5.27
N LEU A 56 9.80 7.89 4.15
CA LEU A 56 8.50 7.42 3.70
C LEU A 56 8.18 6.04 4.31
N PRO A 57 6.93 5.84 4.78
CA PRO A 57 6.55 4.59 5.43
C PRO A 57 6.50 3.42 4.46
N PHE A 58 7.04 2.27 4.89
CA PHE A 58 6.82 0.96 4.33
C PHE A 58 6.41 0.02 5.46
N LEU A 59 5.24 -0.56 5.37
CA LEU A 59 4.57 -1.31 6.43
C LEU A 59 4.24 -2.72 5.97
N VAL A 60 4.25 -3.66 6.91
CA VAL A 60 3.67 -4.99 6.74
C VAL A 60 2.61 -5.24 7.80
N ALA A 61 1.62 -6.06 7.45
CA ALA A 61 0.63 -6.58 8.37
C ALA A 61 0.85 -8.07 8.58
N GLU A 62 0.88 -8.48 9.83
CA GLU A 62 0.99 -9.89 10.22
C GLU A 62 -0.36 -10.44 10.65
N ASP A 63 -0.60 -11.74 10.44
CA ASP A 63 -1.75 -12.44 10.97
C ASP A 63 -1.60 -12.51 12.49
N GLY A 64 -2.56 -11.96 13.18
CA GLY A 64 -2.64 -12.01 14.65
C GLY A 64 -2.94 -13.41 15.18
N VAL A 65 -2.20 -14.43 14.75
CA VAL A 65 -2.31 -15.75 15.36
C VAL A 65 -1.66 -15.68 16.73
N ALA A 66 -2.48 -15.70 17.77
CA ALA A 66 -2.05 -15.93 19.14
C ALA A 66 -1.48 -17.36 19.25
N GLY A 67 -0.21 -17.53 18.93
CA GLY A 67 0.51 -18.79 18.99
C GLY A 67 1.93 -18.54 19.48
N GLY A 68 2.08 -18.75 20.78
CA GLY A 68 3.22 -18.85 21.67
C GLY A 68 4.64 -18.84 21.11
N GLY A 69 5.42 -17.94 21.63
CA GLY A 69 6.85 -18.16 21.87
C GLY A 69 7.81 -17.46 20.94
N VAL A 70 8.54 -16.59 21.56
CA VAL A 70 9.77 -15.86 21.28
C VAL A 70 9.58 -14.46 20.71
N ALA A 71 10.19 -13.50 21.38
CA ALA A 71 10.32 -12.10 20.98
C ALA A 71 11.05 -12.01 19.64
N GLY A 72 10.28 -11.80 18.56
CA GLY A 72 10.77 -11.72 17.19
C GLY A 72 9.66 -12.18 16.26
N GLY A 73 8.73 -11.29 15.89
CA GLY A 73 7.60 -11.44 14.98
C GLY A 73 7.47 -12.77 14.23
N GLY A 74 6.64 -13.67 14.71
CA GLY A 74 6.43 -14.99 14.12
C GLY A 74 5.12 -15.15 13.38
N GLY A 75 4.43 -14.05 13.05
CA GLY A 75 3.22 -14.07 12.22
C GLY A 75 3.56 -14.08 10.72
N SER A 76 2.74 -14.78 9.91
CA SER A 76 2.87 -14.72 8.47
C SER A 76 2.47 -13.33 7.99
N VAL A 77 3.27 -12.71 7.09
CA VAL A 77 2.92 -11.44 6.45
C VAL A 77 1.69 -11.63 5.57
N CYS A 78 0.61 -10.96 5.93
CA CYS A 78 -0.70 -11.00 5.27
C CYS A 78 -0.95 -9.84 4.32
N GLY A 79 -0.10 -8.84 4.32
CA GLY A 79 -0.21 -7.70 3.43
C GLY A 79 0.88 -6.70 3.68
N PHE A 80 0.99 -5.75 2.78
CA PHE A 80 1.93 -4.65 2.90
C PHE A 80 1.35 -3.35 2.34
N ALA A 81 1.89 -2.23 2.78
CA ALA A 81 1.59 -0.90 2.25
C ALA A 81 2.83 -0.02 2.30
N TYR A 82 3.00 0.85 1.30
CA TYR A 82 4.06 1.86 1.31
C TYR A 82 3.60 3.13 0.61
N ALA A 83 4.30 4.22 0.90
CA ALA A 83 4.16 5.47 0.17
C ALA A 83 5.40 5.73 -0.68
N SER A 84 5.21 6.21 -1.90
CA SER A 84 6.28 6.62 -2.80
C SER A 84 6.07 8.06 -3.30
N PRO A 85 7.12 8.77 -3.75
CA PRO A 85 6.96 10.09 -4.35
C PRO A 85 6.03 10.03 -5.56
N TRP A 86 5.04 10.93 -5.61
CA TRP A 86 4.06 10.96 -6.71
C TRP A 86 4.69 11.24 -8.07
N ARG A 87 5.59 12.21 -8.15
CA ARG A 87 6.26 12.65 -9.40
C ARG A 87 7.68 13.13 -9.10
N PRO A 88 8.60 13.08 -10.08
CA PRO A 88 10.01 13.36 -9.82
C PRO A 88 10.33 14.87 -9.66
N LYS A 89 9.44 15.79 -10.10
CA LYS A 89 9.70 17.22 -9.99
C LYS A 89 9.59 17.70 -8.54
N SER A 90 10.52 18.53 -8.09
CA SER A 90 10.66 18.96 -6.70
C SER A 90 9.43 19.66 -6.09
N ALA A 91 8.61 20.33 -6.90
CA ALA A 91 7.36 20.94 -6.43
C ALA A 91 6.34 19.92 -5.93
N TYR A 92 6.45 18.64 -6.32
CA TYR A 92 5.60 17.54 -5.83
C TYR A 92 6.11 16.88 -4.54
N ARG A 93 7.17 17.40 -3.89
CA ARG A 93 7.81 16.78 -2.73
C ARG A 93 6.89 16.47 -1.54
N HIS A 94 5.73 17.13 -1.45
CA HIS A 94 4.73 16.95 -0.40
C HIS A 94 3.53 16.10 -0.86
N THR A 95 3.64 15.46 -2.02
CA THR A 95 2.63 14.55 -2.56
C THR A 95 3.22 13.16 -2.71
N VAL A 96 2.51 12.17 -2.21
CA VAL A 96 2.90 10.76 -2.29
C VAL A 96 1.80 9.95 -2.96
N GLU A 97 2.18 8.82 -3.55
CA GLU A 97 1.29 7.77 -4.00
C GLU A 97 1.30 6.66 -2.97
N ASP A 98 0.12 6.17 -2.60
CA ASP A 98 -0.01 5.00 -1.74
C ASP A 98 -0.11 3.69 -2.54
N THR A 99 0.33 2.64 -1.92
CA THR A 99 0.23 1.26 -2.42
C THR A 99 -0.20 0.35 -1.28
N VAL A 100 -1.23 -0.47 -1.51
CA VAL A 100 -1.72 -1.45 -0.53
C VAL A 100 -2.02 -2.76 -1.25
N TYR A 101 -1.40 -3.85 -0.79
CA TYR A 101 -1.67 -5.22 -1.27
C TYR A 101 -1.85 -6.18 -0.11
N LEU A 102 -2.78 -7.10 -0.26
CA LEU A 102 -3.05 -8.16 0.72
C LEU A 102 -2.78 -9.53 0.09
N SER A 103 -2.33 -10.47 0.88
CA SER A 103 -2.37 -11.88 0.47
C SER A 103 -3.81 -12.29 0.18
N PRO A 104 -4.09 -13.07 -0.88
CA PRO A 104 -5.46 -13.44 -1.26
C PRO A 104 -6.30 -14.04 -0.14
N GLY A 105 -5.68 -14.83 0.75
CA GLY A 105 -6.36 -15.43 1.92
C GLY A 105 -6.61 -14.48 3.08
N CYS A 106 -6.16 -13.22 3.00
CA CYS A 106 -6.22 -12.24 4.09
C CYS A 106 -7.20 -11.09 3.83
N THR A 107 -7.98 -11.15 2.75
CA THR A 107 -9.00 -10.13 2.44
C THR A 107 -10.22 -10.21 3.36
N GLY A 108 -10.98 -9.12 3.48
CA GLY A 108 -12.21 -9.08 4.29
C GLY A 108 -12.01 -9.09 5.82
N ARG A 109 -10.77 -9.07 6.31
CA ARG A 109 -10.40 -9.17 7.74
C ARG A 109 -9.97 -7.84 8.38
N GLY A 110 -10.22 -6.71 7.71
CA GLY A 110 -9.85 -5.38 8.22
C GLY A 110 -8.38 -5.00 8.03
N ILE A 111 -7.54 -5.90 7.50
CA ILE A 111 -6.09 -5.71 7.34
C ILE A 111 -5.79 -4.51 6.43
N GLY A 112 -6.50 -4.36 5.30
CA GLY A 112 -6.32 -3.22 4.41
C GLY A 112 -6.63 -1.89 5.09
N SER A 113 -7.64 -1.86 5.98
CA SER A 113 -7.97 -0.66 6.76
C SER A 113 -6.88 -0.33 7.78
N ALA A 114 -6.34 -1.35 8.47
CA ALA A 114 -5.26 -1.16 9.42
C ALA A 114 -3.98 -0.65 8.72
N LEU A 115 -3.61 -1.25 7.58
CA LEU A 115 -2.47 -0.82 6.77
C LEU A 115 -2.63 0.62 6.27
N LEU A 116 -3.77 0.94 5.61
CA LEU A 116 -3.98 2.27 5.05
C LEU A 116 -4.03 3.34 6.15
N GLY A 117 -4.71 3.09 7.26
CA GLY A 117 -4.77 4.03 8.38
C GLY A 117 -3.37 4.34 8.96
N THR A 118 -2.57 3.30 9.19
CA THR A 118 -1.19 3.46 9.69
C THR A 118 -0.30 4.15 8.65
N LEU A 119 -0.47 3.82 7.36
CA LEU A 119 0.26 4.45 6.27
C LEU A 119 0.01 5.96 6.21
N LEU A 120 -1.27 6.38 6.25
CA LEU A 120 -1.64 7.79 6.21
C LEU A 120 -1.05 8.59 7.38
N ALA A 121 -1.08 8.01 8.58
CA ALA A 121 -0.43 8.62 9.75
C ALA A 121 1.09 8.77 9.55
N GLY A 122 1.74 7.73 9.01
CA GLY A 122 3.17 7.78 8.67
C GLY A 122 3.50 8.81 7.59
N CYS A 123 2.66 8.95 6.56
CA CYS A 123 2.81 9.96 5.51
C CYS A 123 2.70 11.39 6.10
N ALA A 124 1.72 11.65 6.97
CA ALA A 124 1.57 12.93 7.64
C ALA A 124 2.80 13.26 8.50
N ALA A 125 3.31 12.28 9.26
CA ALA A 125 4.52 12.43 10.08
C ALA A 125 5.77 12.70 9.22
N ALA A 126 5.83 12.14 7.99
CA ALA A 126 6.89 12.40 7.01
C ALA A 126 6.76 13.75 6.29
N GLY A 127 5.73 14.55 6.58
CA GLY A 127 5.50 15.87 5.99
C GLY A 127 4.80 15.85 4.64
N ALA A 128 4.20 14.73 4.24
CA ALA A 128 3.30 14.69 3.10
C ALA A 128 2.00 15.46 3.41
N ARG A 129 1.48 16.16 2.41
CA ARG A 129 0.20 16.89 2.50
C ARG A 129 -0.89 16.27 1.64
N GLN A 130 -0.50 15.58 0.58
CA GLN A 130 -1.43 14.96 -0.35
C GLN A 130 -1.05 13.51 -0.56
N VAL A 131 -2.04 12.64 -0.58
CA VAL A 131 -1.89 11.24 -0.96
C VAL A 131 -2.76 10.97 -2.18
N ILE A 132 -2.17 10.37 -3.19
CA ILE A 132 -2.83 9.94 -4.43
C ILE A 132 -2.93 8.43 -4.39
N ALA A 133 -4.12 7.91 -4.65
CA ALA A 133 -4.34 6.50 -4.92
C ALA A 133 -4.55 6.30 -6.42
N VAL A 134 -3.81 5.37 -7.01
CA VAL A 134 -3.91 4.97 -8.43
C VAL A 134 -4.52 3.59 -8.47
N ILE A 135 -5.80 3.50 -8.85
CA ILE A 135 -6.58 2.26 -8.74
C ILE A 135 -6.95 1.78 -10.14
N ALA A 136 -6.39 0.65 -10.56
CA ALA A 136 -6.76 0.00 -11.82
C ALA A 136 -8.18 -0.59 -11.72
N ASP A 137 -8.96 -0.50 -12.80
CA ASP A 137 -10.27 -1.15 -12.88
C ASP A 137 -10.11 -2.67 -13.01
N THR A 138 -10.27 -3.34 -11.89
CA THR A 138 -10.27 -4.80 -11.79
C THR A 138 -11.66 -5.41 -11.96
N GLY A 139 -12.70 -4.60 -12.11
CA GLY A 139 -14.11 -5.01 -12.00
C GLY A 139 -14.60 -5.11 -10.54
N SER A 140 -13.77 -4.74 -9.56
CA SER A 140 -14.11 -4.73 -8.12
C SER A 140 -13.93 -3.31 -7.54
N ASP A 141 -14.92 -2.86 -6.77
CA ASP A 141 -14.87 -1.56 -6.07
C ASP A 141 -14.12 -1.61 -4.73
N ALA A 142 -13.56 -2.74 -4.34
CA ALA A 142 -13.00 -2.96 -3.00
C ALA A 142 -11.91 -1.95 -2.63
N SER A 143 -10.99 -1.66 -3.56
CA SER A 143 -9.91 -0.69 -3.32
C SER A 143 -10.48 0.73 -3.21
N ALA A 144 -11.34 1.15 -4.14
CA ALA A 144 -11.96 2.48 -4.11
C ALA A 144 -12.84 2.66 -2.87
N ALA A 145 -13.60 1.62 -2.46
CA ALA A 145 -14.40 1.64 -1.25
C ALA A 145 -13.52 1.78 0.02
N LEU A 146 -12.38 1.10 0.07
CA LEU A 146 -11.42 1.25 1.14
C LEU A 146 -10.94 2.71 1.23
N HIS A 147 -10.50 3.30 0.13
CA HIS A 147 -9.99 4.66 0.09
C HIS A 147 -11.07 5.70 0.45
N ARG A 148 -12.32 5.54 -0.06
CA ARG A 148 -13.44 6.41 0.34
C ARG A 148 -13.68 6.41 1.85
N ARG A 149 -13.59 5.26 2.52
CA ARG A 149 -13.72 5.16 3.99
C ARG A 149 -12.67 5.95 4.76
N PHE A 150 -11.51 6.20 4.15
CA PHE A 150 -10.45 7.03 4.71
C PHE A 150 -10.50 8.49 4.21
N GLY A 151 -11.58 8.89 3.55
CA GLY A 151 -11.80 10.26 3.14
C GLY A 151 -11.11 10.65 1.83
N PHE A 152 -10.69 9.68 1.02
CA PHE A 152 -10.28 9.97 -0.36
C PHE A 152 -11.49 10.33 -1.22
N THR A 153 -11.32 11.32 -2.09
CA THR A 153 -12.28 11.72 -3.10
C THR A 153 -11.76 11.41 -4.50
N GLN A 154 -12.64 11.21 -5.46
CA GLN A 154 -12.23 11.01 -6.84
C GLN A 154 -11.60 12.29 -7.40
N ALA A 155 -10.41 12.16 -7.96
CA ALA A 155 -9.66 13.25 -8.60
C ALA A 155 -9.70 13.16 -10.13
N GLY A 156 -9.89 11.97 -10.68
CA GLY A 156 -9.97 11.76 -12.12
C GLY A 156 -10.17 10.32 -12.52
N LEU A 157 -10.46 10.12 -13.80
CA LEU A 157 -10.52 8.81 -14.46
C LEU A 157 -9.69 8.89 -15.74
N LEU A 158 -8.76 7.95 -15.90
CA LEU A 158 -7.95 7.80 -17.09
C LEU A 158 -8.44 6.56 -17.85
N SER A 159 -9.06 6.76 -19.00
CA SER A 159 -9.64 5.67 -19.78
C SER A 159 -8.58 4.97 -20.62
N GLY A 160 -8.51 3.62 -20.51
CA GLY A 160 -7.68 2.77 -21.34
C GLY A 160 -6.17 3.06 -21.28
N VAL A 161 -5.66 3.55 -20.13
CA VAL A 161 -4.24 3.97 -20.02
C VAL A 161 -3.27 2.82 -19.81
N GLY A 162 -3.75 1.67 -19.35
CA GLY A 162 -2.96 0.46 -19.18
C GLY A 162 -3.45 -0.67 -20.10
N ARG A 163 -2.53 -1.56 -20.51
CA ARG A 163 -2.90 -2.77 -21.24
C ARG A 163 -2.21 -3.97 -20.59
N LYS A 164 -3.01 -4.91 -20.08
CA LYS A 164 -2.50 -6.13 -19.45
C LYS A 164 -3.46 -7.29 -19.68
N HIS A 165 -2.96 -8.50 -19.81
CA HIS A 165 -3.75 -9.71 -20.12
C HIS A 165 -4.70 -9.51 -21.31
N GLY A 166 -4.26 -8.80 -22.36
CA GLY A 166 -5.03 -8.55 -23.58
C GLY A 166 -6.12 -7.49 -23.44
N ARG A 167 -6.29 -6.85 -22.29
CA ARG A 167 -7.33 -5.84 -22.01
C ARG A 167 -6.74 -4.44 -21.86
N TRP A 168 -7.46 -3.43 -22.35
CA TRP A 168 -7.27 -2.03 -21.97
C TRP A 168 -7.96 -1.79 -20.63
N ILE A 169 -7.33 -1.05 -19.74
CA ILE A 169 -7.74 -0.90 -18.35
C ILE A 169 -7.77 0.57 -18.01
N ASP A 170 -8.89 0.99 -17.44
CA ASP A 170 -9.06 2.32 -16.88
C ASP A 170 -8.35 2.42 -15.53
N THR A 171 -7.98 3.64 -15.17
CA THR A 171 -7.36 3.93 -13.87
C THR A 171 -8.12 5.07 -13.19
N LEU A 172 -8.69 4.77 -12.03
CA LEU A 172 -9.30 5.75 -11.14
C LEU A 172 -8.19 6.42 -10.32
N LEU A 173 -8.16 7.75 -10.35
CA LEU A 173 -7.32 8.55 -9.46
C LEU A 173 -8.18 9.04 -8.29
N MET A 174 -7.73 8.77 -7.07
CA MET A 174 -8.33 9.33 -5.86
C MET A 174 -7.29 10.13 -5.09
N GLN A 175 -7.74 11.12 -4.34
CA GLN A 175 -6.87 12.04 -3.61
C GLN A 175 -7.39 12.27 -2.20
N LYS A 176 -6.46 12.38 -1.27
CA LYS A 176 -6.72 12.79 0.11
C LYS A 176 -5.73 13.84 0.54
N GLU A 177 -6.25 14.96 1.10
CA GLU A 177 -5.44 15.90 1.86
C GLU A 177 -5.21 15.36 3.28
N LEU A 178 -3.96 15.40 3.71
CA LEU A 178 -3.58 15.09 5.08
C LEU A 178 -3.58 16.38 5.90
N GLU A 179 -4.20 16.34 7.07
CA GLU A 179 -4.14 17.45 8.02
C GLU A 179 -2.68 17.66 8.42
N SER A 180 -2.19 18.88 8.21
CA SER A 180 -0.87 19.26 8.69
C SER A 180 -0.92 19.28 10.20
N GLY A 181 -0.14 18.47 10.88
CA GLY A 181 0.14 18.60 12.30
C GLY A 181 0.99 19.84 12.61
N GLY A 182 0.58 21.01 12.13
CA GLY A 182 1.21 22.28 12.42
C GLY A 182 0.35 23.05 13.42
N PRO A 183 0.97 23.89 14.29
CA PRO A 183 0.23 24.67 15.27
C PRO A 183 -0.80 25.55 14.56
N THR A 184 -2.04 25.43 14.97
CA THR A 184 -3.10 26.41 14.67
C THR A 184 -2.55 27.80 15.02
N ARG A 185 -2.47 28.68 14.03
CA ARG A 185 -2.19 30.11 14.29
C ARG A 185 -3.31 30.74 15.07
#